data_ad23d508aac4ff5c765d13c764230de0
#
_entry.id   ad23d508aac4ff5c765d13c764230de0
#
_cell.length_a   1.000
_cell.length_b   1.000
_cell.length_c   1.000
_cell.angle_alpha   90.00
_cell.angle_beta   90.00
_cell.angle_gamma   90.00
#
_symmetry.space_group_name_H-M   'P 1'
#
loop_
_entity.id
_entity.type
_entity.pdbx_description
1 polymer ?
#
loop_
_entity_poly.entity_id
_entity_poly.type
_entity_poly.pdbx_seq_one_letter_code
_entity_poly.pdbx_strand_id
1 'polypeptide(L)'
;MVTYGPDTAVLKPKQREAVFRAIADPTRREILGLLRHRKHTVGELAGNFRTSRPAISKHLRQLRRVGLVVTKNEGTARICQLNAEPLRVIDVWLRDYQKFWAQSLQSLKRYVEEDL
;
A
#
# COMPACT_ATOMS: atom_id res chain seq x y z
N MET A 1 -3.26 -1.32 21.23
CA MET A 1 -2.10 -1.69 20.41
C MET A 1 -2.52 -2.78 19.43
N VAL A 2 -2.27 -2.56 18.17
CA VAL A 2 -2.62 -3.55 17.16
C VAL A 2 -1.62 -4.70 17.24
N THR A 3 -2.13 -5.90 17.54
CA THR A 3 -1.32 -7.10 17.53
C THR A 3 -1.41 -7.70 16.13
N TYR A 4 -0.29 -7.78 15.46
CA TYR A 4 -0.25 -8.44 14.15
C TYR A 4 -0.34 -9.93 14.39
N GLY A 5 -1.35 -10.54 13.80
CA GLY A 5 -1.56 -11.95 13.92
C GLY A 5 -0.48 -12.76 13.21
N PRO A 6 -0.53 -14.09 13.37
CA PRO A 6 0.43 -14.99 12.74
C PRO A 6 0.46 -14.85 11.22
N ASP A 7 -0.57 -14.28 10.60
CA ASP A 7 -0.66 -14.17 9.15
C ASP A 7 0.50 -13.39 8.54
N THR A 8 0.95 -12.33 9.22
CA THR A 8 2.07 -11.52 8.72
C THR A 8 3.39 -12.26 8.85
N ALA A 9 3.54 -13.06 9.91
CA ALA A 9 4.73 -13.85 10.13
C ALA A 9 4.79 -15.08 9.21
N VAL A 10 3.63 -15.52 8.70
CA VAL A 10 3.52 -16.73 7.87
C VAL A 10 3.86 -16.45 6.41
N LEU A 11 3.84 -15.20 5.98
CA LEU A 11 4.19 -14.86 4.61
C LEU A 11 5.63 -15.28 4.31
N LYS A 12 5.78 -16.04 3.24
CA LYS A 12 7.11 -16.48 2.78
C LYS A 12 7.93 -15.26 2.36
N PRO A 13 9.27 -15.32 2.48
CA PRO A 13 10.13 -14.19 2.08
C PRO A 13 9.87 -13.68 0.67
N LYS A 14 9.60 -14.59 -0.28
CA LYS A 14 9.27 -14.18 -1.65
C LYS A 14 7.99 -13.36 -1.73
N GLN A 15 6.99 -13.70 -0.92
CA GLN A 15 5.72 -12.97 -0.89
C GLN A 15 5.92 -11.58 -0.30
N ARG A 16 6.72 -11.47 0.77
CA ARG A 16 7.06 -10.16 1.36
C ARG A 16 7.77 -9.27 0.37
N GLU A 17 8.77 -9.81 -0.31
CA GLU A 17 9.52 -9.06 -1.33
C GLU A 17 8.63 -8.64 -2.49
N ALA A 18 7.67 -9.48 -2.88
CA ALA A 18 6.73 -9.14 -3.93
C ALA A 18 5.87 -7.93 -3.56
N VAL A 19 5.47 -7.81 -2.29
CA VAL A 19 4.72 -6.64 -1.81
C VAL A 19 5.59 -5.38 -1.92
N PHE A 20 6.84 -5.44 -1.47
CA PHE A 20 7.76 -4.30 -1.57
C PHE A 20 7.95 -3.87 -3.03
N ARG A 21 8.14 -4.84 -3.93
CA ARG A 21 8.29 -4.53 -5.36
C ARG A 21 7.03 -3.91 -5.95
N ALA A 22 5.86 -4.39 -5.53
CA ALA A 22 4.59 -3.86 -6.03
C ALA A 22 4.43 -2.39 -5.70
N ILE A 23 4.82 -1.97 -4.50
CA ILE A 23 4.69 -0.57 -4.08
C ILE A 23 5.90 0.29 -4.44
N ALA A 24 6.92 -0.29 -5.03
CA ALA A 24 8.09 0.48 -5.48
C ALA A 24 7.78 1.36 -6.68
N ASP A 25 6.77 1.03 -7.46
CA ASP A 25 6.37 1.79 -8.63
C ASP A 25 5.44 2.95 -8.25
N PRO A 26 5.74 4.19 -8.69
CA PRO A 26 4.92 5.34 -8.31
C PRO A 26 3.48 5.27 -8.83
N THR A 27 3.28 4.76 -10.06
CA THR A 27 1.92 4.62 -10.60
C THR A 27 1.09 3.66 -9.78
N ARG A 28 1.68 2.54 -9.37
CA ARG A 28 0.98 1.58 -8.53
C ARG A 28 0.63 2.19 -7.17
N ARG A 29 1.52 2.99 -6.57
CA ARG A 29 1.19 3.69 -5.32
C ARG A 29 0.04 4.67 -5.51
N GLU A 30 -0.01 5.38 -6.63
CA GLU A 30 -1.12 6.29 -6.92
C GLU A 30 -2.44 5.54 -7.08
N ILE A 31 -2.42 4.39 -7.75
CA ILE A 31 -3.61 3.54 -7.86
C ILE A 31 -4.10 3.14 -6.47
N LEU A 32 -3.21 2.68 -5.61
CA LEU A 32 -3.58 2.31 -4.25
C LEU A 32 -4.15 3.50 -3.48
N GLY A 33 -3.58 4.68 -3.67
CA GLY A 33 -4.07 5.93 -3.07
C GLY A 33 -5.49 6.25 -3.47
N LEU A 34 -5.82 6.10 -4.75
CA LEU A 34 -7.18 6.30 -5.24
C LEU A 34 -8.14 5.27 -4.64
N LEU A 35 -7.75 4.01 -4.64
CA LEU A 35 -8.56 2.92 -4.11
C LEU A 35 -8.75 2.98 -2.59
N ARG A 36 -7.85 3.66 -1.88
CA ARG A 36 -7.98 3.89 -0.45
C ARG A 36 -9.26 4.67 -0.13
N HIS A 37 -9.66 5.57 -1.01
CA HIS A 37 -10.81 6.43 -0.79
C HIS A 37 -12.13 5.75 -1.17
N ARG A 38 -12.14 5.02 -2.29
CA ARG A 38 -13.34 4.29 -2.73
C ARG A 38 -12.99 3.28 -3.83
N LYS A 39 -13.94 2.42 -4.13
CA LYS A 39 -13.85 1.51 -5.29
C LYS A 39 -13.87 2.31 -6.59
N HIS A 40 -13.19 1.81 -7.59
CA HIS A 40 -13.13 2.42 -8.93
C HIS A 40 -13.26 1.32 -9.98
N THR A 41 -13.88 1.66 -11.12
CA THR A 41 -13.76 0.82 -12.30
C THR A 41 -12.37 0.97 -12.88
N VAL A 42 -11.96 0.02 -13.73
CA VAL A 42 -10.68 0.13 -14.44
C VAL A 42 -10.64 1.40 -15.30
N GLY A 43 -11.78 1.72 -15.94
CA GLY A 43 -11.87 2.96 -16.75
C GLY A 43 -11.70 4.22 -15.91
N GLU A 44 -12.32 4.28 -14.73
CA GLU A 44 -12.15 5.42 -13.82
C GLU A 44 -10.70 5.58 -13.39
N LEU A 45 -10.03 4.48 -13.04
CA LEU A 45 -8.62 4.51 -12.69
C LEU A 45 -7.78 5.02 -13.85
N ALA A 46 -7.99 4.48 -15.05
CA ALA A 46 -7.24 4.88 -16.23
C ALA A 46 -7.43 6.37 -16.55
N GLY A 47 -8.60 6.92 -16.28
CA GLY A 47 -8.89 8.33 -16.51
C GLY A 47 -8.08 9.29 -15.63
N ASN A 48 -7.49 8.81 -14.54
CA ASN A 48 -6.65 9.62 -13.65
C ASN A 48 -5.19 9.72 -14.09
N PHE A 49 -4.82 9.00 -15.14
CA PHE A 49 -3.42 8.91 -15.59
C PHE A 49 -3.28 9.33 -17.04
N ARG A 50 -2.08 9.80 -17.40
CA ARG A 50 -1.74 10.14 -18.78
C ARG A 50 -1.27 8.95 -19.59
N THR A 51 -1.20 7.80 -18.97
CA THR A 51 -0.78 6.57 -19.62
C THR A 51 -1.98 5.84 -20.22
N SER A 52 -1.71 4.84 -21.04
CA SER A 52 -2.76 4.08 -21.71
C SER A 52 -3.50 3.16 -20.74
N ARG A 53 -4.75 2.83 -21.10
CA ARG A 53 -5.55 1.88 -20.33
C ARG A 53 -4.89 0.50 -20.23
N PRO A 54 -4.27 -0.05 -21.30
CA PRO A 54 -3.51 -1.29 -21.16
C PRO A 54 -2.37 -1.21 -20.15
N ALA A 55 -1.68 -0.08 -20.04
CA ALA A 55 -0.62 0.11 -19.06
C ALA A 55 -1.18 0.09 -17.64
N ILE A 56 -2.31 0.75 -17.40
CA ILE A 56 -3.00 0.70 -16.10
C ILE A 56 -3.44 -0.72 -15.78
N SER A 57 -4.00 -1.44 -16.76
CA SER A 57 -4.39 -2.84 -16.57
C SER A 57 -3.21 -3.73 -16.18
N LYS A 58 -2.03 -3.45 -16.72
CA LYS A 58 -0.81 -4.18 -16.34
C LYS A 58 -0.42 -3.90 -14.89
N HIS A 59 -0.48 -2.65 -14.45
CA HIS A 59 -0.23 -2.29 -13.06
C HIS A 59 -1.23 -2.93 -12.11
N LEU A 60 -2.49 -2.94 -12.48
CA LEU A 60 -3.54 -3.60 -11.69
C LEU A 60 -3.30 -5.10 -11.57
N ARG A 61 -2.82 -5.73 -12.64
CA ARG A 61 -2.49 -7.15 -12.63
C ARG A 61 -1.37 -7.45 -11.63
N GLN A 62 -0.35 -6.59 -11.59
CA GLN A 62 0.74 -6.72 -10.62
C GLN A 62 0.23 -6.57 -9.18
N LEU A 63 -0.65 -5.61 -8.94
CA LEU A 63 -1.24 -5.40 -7.62
C LEU A 63 -2.14 -6.57 -7.19
N ARG A 64 -2.88 -7.16 -8.14
CA ARG A 64 -3.69 -8.34 -7.85
C ARG A 64 -2.86 -9.55 -7.49
N ARG A 65 -1.71 -9.73 -8.13
CA ARG A 65 -0.83 -10.86 -7.84
C ARG A 65 -0.39 -10.90 -6.38
N VAL A 66 -0.17 -9.75 -5.79
CA VAL A 66 0.26 -9.68 -4.38
C VAL A 66 -0.92 -9.50 -3.44
N GLY A 67 -2.15 -9.50 -3.96
CA GLY A 67 -3.35 -9.43 -3.14
C GLY A 67 -3.73 -8.04 -2.67
N LEU A 68 -3.09 -6.98 -3.20
CA LEU A 68 -3.40 -5.60 -2.82
C LEU A 68 -4.64 -5.06 -3.49
N VAL A 69 -5.02 -5.61 -4.63
CA VAL A 69 -6.23 -5.24 -5.37
C VAL A 69 -7.07 -6.49 -5.60
N VAL A 70 -8.35 -6.36 -5.33
CA VAL A 70 -9.36 -7.37 -5.63
C VAL A 70 -10.29 -6.80 -6.68
N THR A 71 -10.65 -7.59 -7.67
CA THR A 71 -11.59 -7.15 -8.72
C THR A 71 -12.85 -7.98 -8.69
N LYS A 72 -13.98 -7.32 -8.94
CA LYS A 72 -15.28 -7.95 -9.07
C LYS A 72 -15.98 -7.44 -10.32
N ASN A 73 -16.72 -8.30 -10.97
CA ASN A 73 -17.56 -7.91 -12.10
C ASN A 73 -18.94 -7.51 -11.58
N GLU A 74 -19.37 -6.30 -11.91
CA GLU A 74 -20.75 -5.83 -11.64
C GLU A 74 -21.34 -5.42 -12.98
N GLY A 75 -22.21 -6.28 -13.53
CA GLY A 75 -22.71 -6.11 -14.89
C GLY A 75 -21.56 -6.16 -15.89
N THR A 76 -21.42 -5.11 -16.70
CA THR A 76 -20.32 -4.98 -17.65
C THR A 76 -19.11 -4.29 -17.06
N ALA A 77 -19.22 -3.75 -15.85
CA ALA A 77 -18.16 -3.02 -15.19
C ALA A 77 -17.26 -3.95 -14.39
N ARG A 78 -15.96 -3.67 -14.45
CA ARG A 78 -14.97 -4.36 -13.64
C ARG A 78 -14.54 -3.42 -12.51
N ILE A 79 -14.90 -3.77 -11.29
CA ILE A 79 -14.69 -2.95 -10.11
C ILE A 79 -13.42 -3.38 -9.39
N CYS A 80 -12.53 -2.42 -9.13
CA CYS A 80 -11.31 -2.63 -8.36
C CYS A 80 -11.48 -2.10 -6.95
N GLN A 81 -11.00 -2.86 -5.98
CA GLN A 81 -11.09 -2.53 -4.57
C GLN A 81 -9.77 -2.82 -3.88
N LEU A 82 -9.39 -1.94 -2.95
CA LEU A 82 -8.19 -2.13 -2.15
C LEU A 82 -8.38 -3.25 -1.13
N ASN A 83 -7.38 -4.10 -1.02
CA ASN A 83 -7.19 -4.97 0.13
C ASN A 83 -5.85 -4.58 0.76
N ALA A 84 -5.90 -3.90 1.90
CA ALA A 84 -4.71 -3.37 2.54
C ALA A 84 -3.93 -4.43 3.33
N GLU A 85 -4.46 -5.63 3.47
CA GLU A 85 -3.88 -6.67 4.33
C GLU A 85 -2.42 -6.97 4.00
N PRO A 86 -2.01 -7.15 2.72
CA PRO A 86 -0.60 -7.41 2.43
C PRO A 86 0.35 -6.28 2.82
N LEU A 87 -0.15 -5.05 2.99
CA LEU A 87 0.70 -3.93 3.42
C LEU A 87 1.23 -4.10 4.85
N ARG A 88 0.68 -5.01 5.61
CA ARG A 88 1.15 -5.29 6.98
C ARG A 88 2.62 -5.71 7.03
N VAL A 89 3.13 -6.34 5.98
CA VAL A 89 4.55 -6.73 5.94
C VAL A 89 5.46 -5.50 6.02
N ILE A 90 5.01 -4.39 5.44
CA ILE A 90 5.75 -3.14 5.45
C ILE A 90 5.70 -2.52 6.84
N ASP A 91 4.53 -2.54 7.47
CA ASP A 91 4.37 -2.03 8.82
C ASP A 91 5.24 -2.80 9.82
N VAL A 92 5.29 -4.12 9.69
CA VAL A 92 6.16 -4.96 10.53
C VAL A 92 7.63 -4.59 10.32
N TRP A 93 8.05 -4.41 9.07
CA TRP A 93 9.42 -4.02 8.76
C TRP A 93 9.74 -2.64 9.35
N LEU A 94 8.81 -1.70 9.29
CA LEU A 94 9.01 -0.34 9.79
C LEU A 94 9.12 -0.28 11.32
N ARG A 95 8.66 -1.29 12.04
CA ARG A 95 8.70 -1.31 13.51
C ARG A 95 10.11 -1.14 14.05
N ASP A 96 11.09 -1.74 13.38
CA ASP A 96 12.48 -1.64 13.80
C ASP A 96 13.01 -0.20 13.72
N TYR A 97 12.40 0.61 12.86
CA TYR A 97 12.80 2.00 12.63
C TYR A 97 11.97 3.00 13.42
N GLN A 98 10.78 2.61 13.87
CA GLN A 98 9.89 3.51 14.60
C GLN A 98 10.51 4.01 15.90
N LYS A 99 11.34 3.22 16.53
CA LYS A 99 12.09 3.61 17.73
C LYS A 99 12.95 4.86 17.48
N PHE A 100 13.62 4.89 16.33
CA PHE A 100 14.48 6.02 15.95
C PHE A 100 13.65 7.30 15.79
N TRP A 101 12.49 7.19 15.17
CA TRP A 101 11.61 8.35 14.98
C TRP A 101 11.03 8.85 16.29
N ALA A 102 10.64 7.96 17.19
CA ALA A 102 10.15 8.32 18.51
C ALA A 102 11.23 9.05 19.30
N GLN A 103 12.47 8.55 19.29
CA GLN A 103 13.60 9.20 19.96
C GLN A 103 13.89 10.56 19.36
N SER A 104 13.87 10.68 18.04
CA SER A 104 14.10 11.94 17.35
C SER A 104 13.06 12.99 17.72
N LEU A 105 11.78 12.58 17.77
CA LEU A 105 10.70 13.46 18.19
C LEU A 105 10.84 13.91 19.64
N GLN A 106 11.24 13.01 20.53
CA GLN A 106 11.50 13.36 21.93
C GLN A 106 12.66 14.33 22.06
N SER A 107 13.71 14.10 21.31
CA SER A 107 14.88 14.99 21.29
C SER A 107 14.51 16.38 20.81
N LEU A 108 13.70 16.46 19.76
CA LEU A 108 13.23 17.74 19.22
C LEU A 108 12.34 18.45 20.23
N LYS A 109 11.41 17.72 20.85
CA LYS A 109 10.53 18.27 21.88
C LYS A 109 11.33 18.83 23.04
N ARG A 110 12.31 18.09 23.52
CA ARG A 110 13.19 18.52 24.61
C ARG A 110 13.95 19.78 24.23
N TYR A 111 14.50 19.83 23.03
CA TYR A 111 15.22 20.99 22.52
C TYR A 111 14.34 22.24 22.50
N VAL A 112 13.12 22.11 22.02
CA VAL A 112 12.18 23.21 21.96
C VAL A 112 11.79 23.67 23.37
N GLU A 113 11.53 22.73 24.31
CA GLU A 113 11.19 23.05 25.69
C GLU A 113 12.31 23.75 26.44
N GLU A 114 13.56 23.35 26.19
CA GLU A 114 14.74 23.97 26.81
C GLU A 114 14.97 25.39 26.32
N ASP A 115 14.55 25.70 25.10
CA ASP A 115 14.69 27.04 24.51
C ASP A 115 13.60 28.02 24.97
N LEU A 116 12.60 27.51 25.65
CA LEU A 116 11.55 28.33 26.21
C LEU A 116 11.91 28.73 27.64
#